data_3cec7f3fe6220a5dd176dfb5d5f1c7d7
#
_entry.id   3cec7f3fe6220a5dd176dfb5d5f1c7d7
#
_cell.length_a   1.000
_cell.length_b   1.000
_cell.length_c   1.000
_cell.angle_alpha   90.00
_cell.angle_beta   90.00
_cell.angle_gamma   90.00
#
_symmetry.space_group_name_H-M   'P 1'
#
loop_
_entity.id
_entity.type
_entity.pdbx_description
1 polymer ?
#
loop_
_entity_poly.entity_id
_entity_poly.type
_entity_poly.pdbx_seq_one_letter_code
_entity_poly.pdbx_strand_id
1 'polypeptide(L)'
;ACGVSSSLNMLIFFRVIQGIVAGPLIPLSQSLLLNNYPPAKRSIALALWSMTVIVAPICGPILGGYISDNYHWGWIFFINVPIGVAVVLMTLQTLRGRETRTERRRIDAVGLALLVIGIGSLQIMLDRGKELDWFSSQEIIILTVVAVVAICFLIVWELTDDNPIVDLSLFKSRNFTIGCLCISLAYMLYFGAIVLLPQLLQEVYGYTATWAGLASAPVGIIPVILSPIIGRFAHKLDMRRLVTFSFIMYAVCFYWRAYTFEPGMDFGASAWPQFIQGFAVACFFMPVSYTHL
;
A
#
# COMPACT_ATOMS: atom_id res chain seq x y z
N ALA A 1 8.96 -16.47 -12.16
CA ALA A 1 9.99 -17.19 -11.39
C ALA A 1 9.48 -17.60 -10.01
N CYS A 2 8.82 -16.70 -9.22
CA CYS A 2 8.30 -17.07 -7.90
C CYS A 2 7.38 -18.30 -7.91
N GLY A 3 6.51 -18.44 -8.91
CA GLY A 3 5.55 -19.56 -9.00
C GLY A 3 6.16 -20.93 -9.30
N VAL A 4 7.40 -20.98 -9.78
CA VAL A 4 8.16 -22.23 -10.03
C VAL A 4 9.22 -22.51 -8.97
N SER A 5 9.27 -21.73 -7.90
CA SER A 5 10.27 -21.90 -6.83
C SER A 5 10.07 -23.24 -6.12
N SER A 6 11.12 -24.02 -6.05
CA SER A 6 11.15 -25.34 -5.40
C SER A 6 11.66 -25.28 -3.95
N SER A 7 12.20 -24.15 -3.52
CA SER A 7 12.71 -23.94 -2.16
C SER A 7 12.36 -22.56 -1.63
N LEU A 8 12.30 -22.42 -0.31
CA LEU A 8 12.03 -21.14 0.36
C LEU A 8 13.09 -20.09 -0.02
N ASN A 9 14.37 -20.44 -0.03
CA ASN A 9 15.44 -19.51 -0.37
C ASN A 9 15.32 -19.00 -1.82
N MET A 10 14.94 -19.86 -2.75
CA MET A 10 14.68 -19.51 -4.14
C MET A 10 13.47 -18.55 -4.25
N LEU A 11 12.42 -18.81 -3.50
CA LEU A 11 11.26 -17.94 -3.44
C LEU A 11 11.64 -16.55 -2.89
N ILE A 12 12.37 -16.50 -1.77
CA ILE A 12 12.83 -15.24 -1.17
C ILE A 12 13.67 -14.45 -2.18
N PHE A 13 14.62 -15.09 -2.85
CA PHE A 13 15.45 -14.44 -3.87
C PHE A 13 14.62 -13.79 -4.98
N PHE A 14 13.68 -14.53 -5.56
CA PHE A 14 12.82 -13.97 -6.61
C PHE A 14 11.85 -12.90 -6.10
N ARG A 15 11.41 -12.98 -4.83
CA ARG A 15 10.60 -11.93 -4.21
C ARG A 15 11.38 -10.64 -3.98
N VAL A 16 12.66 -10.74 -3.63
CA VAL A 16 13.53 -9.56 -3.55
C VAL A 16 13.66 -8.88 -4.93
N ILE A 17 13.93 -9.65 -5.98
CA ILE A 17 14.00 -9.11 -7.34
C ILE A 17 12.66 -8.49 -7.76
N GLN A 18 11.55 -9.16 -7.47
CA GLN A 18 10.21 -8.65 -7.74
C GLN A 18 9.96 -7.32 -7.02
N GLY A 19 10.36 -7.19 -5.75
CA GLY A 19 10.25 -5.96 -4.97
C GLY A 19 11.05 -4.81 -5.56
N ILE A 20 12.31 -5.07 -5.94
CA ILE A 20 13.18 -4.06 -6.59
C ILE A 20 12.55 -3.52 -7.87
N VAL A 21 12.01 -4.40 -8.71
CA VAL A 21 11.40 -4.01 -9.99
C VAL A 21 10.03 -3.34 -9.80
N ALA A 22 9.25 -3.79 -8.81
CA ALA A 22 7.90 -3.27 -8.58
C ALA A 22 7.89 -1.93 -7.83
N GLY A 23 8.91 -1.63 -7.02
CA GLY A 23 8.98 -0.41 -6.21
C GLY A 23 8.71 0.88 -6.98
N PRO A 24 9.35 1.13 -8.11
CA PRO A 24 9.15 2.34 -8.90
C PRO A 24 7.79 2.44 -9.62
N LEU A 25 7.04 1.34 -9.78
CA LEU A 25 5.84 1.32 -10.62
C LEU A 25 4.74 2.26 -10.15
N ILE A 26 4.50 2.33 -8.83
CA ILE A 26 3.46 3.20 -8.27
C ILE A 26 3.78 4.69 -8.51
N PRO A 27 4.92 5.24 -8.08
CA PRO A 27 5.23 6.65 -8.31
C PRO A 27 5.42 6.97 -9.80
N LEU A 28 5.99 6.05 -10.58
CA LEU A 28 6.17 6.26 -12.02
C LEU A 28 4.84 6.31 -12.76
N SER A 29 3.89 5.42 -12.45
CA SER A 29 2.55 5.42 -13.05
C SER A 29 1.80 6.71 -12.76
N GLN A 30 1.89 7.22 -11.52
CA GLN A 30 1.28 8.48 -11.11
C GLN A 30 1.91 9.67 -11.86
N SER A 31 3.24 9.72 -11.92
CA SER A 31 3.98 10.78 -12.63
C SER A 31 3.67 10.79 -14.13
N LEU A 32 3.68 9.62 -14.79
CA LEU A 32 3.33 9.50 -16.20
C LEU A 32 1.91 9.99 -16.48
N LEU A 33 0.98 9.66 -15.60
CA LEU A 33 -0.42 10.06 -15.74
C LEU A 33 -0.56 11.59 -15.63
N LEU A 34 0.09 12.21 -14.64
CA LEU A 34 0.07 13.65 -14.45
C LEU A 34 0.73 14.43 -15.58
N ASN A 35 1.81 13.89 -16.16
CA ASN A 35 2.53 14.53 -17.25
C ASN A 35 1.78 14.45 -18.59
N ASN A 36 0.95 13.41 -18.79
CA ASN A 36 0.23 13.19 -20.04
C ASN A 36 -1.20 13.80 -20.06
N TYR A 37 -1.74 14.18 -18.89
CA TYR A 37 -3.07 14.78 -18.81
C TYR A 37 -3.01 16.30 -18.66
N PRO A 38 -3.90 17.05 -19.38
CA PRO A 38 -4.00 18.50 -19.21
C PRO A 38 -4.45 18.85 -17.78
N PRO A 39 -4.01 20.01 -17.23
CA PRO A 39 -4.29 20.40 -15.83
C PRO A 39 -5.77 20.28 -15.42
N ALA A 40 -6.68 20.64 -16.30
CA ALA A 40 -8.13 20.56 -16.05
C ALA A 40 -8.66 19.11 -15.86
N LYS A 41 -7.93 18.10 -16.31
CA LYS A 41 -8.35 16.68 -16.23
C LYS A 41 -7.50 15.86 -15.28
N ARG A 42 -6.48 16.43 -14.64
CA ARG A 42 -5.59 15.72 -13.71
C ARG A 42 -6.33 15.11 -12.53
N SER A 43 -7.32 15.81 -11.96
CA SER A 43 -8.12 15.29 -10.85
C SER A 43 -8.89 14.03 -11.20
N ILE A 44 -9.49 13.96 -12.38
CA ILE A 44 -10.20 12.77 -12.83
C ILE A 44 -9.22 11.63 -13.09
N ALA A 45 -8.07 11.94 -13.70
CA ALA A 45 -7.02 10.96 -13.95
C ALA A 45 -6.48 10.34 -12.65
N LEU A 46 -6.21 11.17 -11.63
CA LEU A 46 -5.80 10.72 -10.31
C LEU A 46 -6.89 9.93 -9.59
N ALA A 47 -8.16 10.29 -9.74
CA ALA A 47 -9.26 9.54 -9.16
C ALA A 47 -9.35 8.12 -9.75
N LEU A 48 -9.19 7.99 -11.07
CA LEU A 48 -9.15 6.68 -11.74
C LEU A 48 -7.92 5.86 -11.32
N TRP A 49 -6.76 6.51 -11.19
CA TRP A 49 -5.55 5.87 -10.67
C TRP A 49 -5.74 5.38 -9.23
N SER A 50 -6.26 6.21 -8.33
CA SER A 50 -6.55 5.86 -6.95
C SER A 50 -7.53 4.68 -6.86
N MET A 51 -8.58 4.67 -7.69
CA MET A 51 -9.51 3.55 -7.78
C MET A 51 -8.79 2.24 -8.13
N THR A 52 -7.87 2.27 -9.09
CA THR A 52 -7.10 1.08 -9.48
C THR A 52 -6.21 0.58 -8.34
N VAL A 53 -5.53 1.49 -7.62
CA VAL A 53 -4.68 1.18 -6.47
C VAL A 53 -5.49 0.55 -5.32
N ILE A 54 -6.75 0.95 -5.15
CA ILE A 54 -7.63 0.41 -4.10
C ILE A 54 -8.21 -0.97 -4.50
N VAL A 55 -8.58 -1.15 -5.77
CA VAL A 55 -9.22 -2.39 -6.25
C VAL A 55 -8.26 -3.59 -6.15
N ALA A 56 -6.99 -3.41 -6.46
CA ALA A 56 -6.01 -4.50 -6.47
C ALA A 56 -5.85 -5.21 -5.11
N PRO A 57 -5.66 -4.50 -3.97
CA PRO A 57 -5.61 -5.12 -2.65
C PRO A 57 -6.90 -5.82 -2.22
N ILE A 58 -8.04 -5.44 -2.79
CA ILE A 58 -9.33 -6.06 -2.50
C ILE A 58 -9.51 -7.35 -3.30
N CYS A 59 -9.18 -7.32 -4.59
CA CYS A 59 -9.21 -8.51 -5.42
C CYS A 59 -8.16 -9.55 -5.00
N GLY A 60 -7.04 -9.10 -4.41
CA GLY A 60 -5.95 -9.96 -3.95
C GLY A 60 -6.41 -11.08 -3.01
N PRO A 61 -6.99 -10.79 -1.85
CA PRO A 61 -7.48 -11.80 -0.93
C PRO A 61 -8.56 -12.72 -1.51
N ILE A 62 -9.45 -12.20 -2.37
CA ILE A 62 -10.49 -13.02 -3.01
C ILE A 62 -9.87 -14.03 -3.98
N LEU A 63 -9.09 -13.53 -4.94
CA LEU A 63 -8.44 -14.37 -5.94
C LEU A 63 -7.38 -15.28 -5.32
N GLY A 64 -6.59 -14.74 -4.41
CA GLY A 64 -5.58 -15.48 -3.68
C GLY A 64 -6.17 -16.59 -2.82
N GLY A 65 -7.25 -16.30 -2.10
CA GLY A 65 -7.99 -17.28 -1.32
C GLY A 65 -8.55 -18.40 -2.19
N TYR A 66 -9.26 -18.05 -3.26
CA TYR A 66 -9.80 -19.04 -4.21
C TYR A 66 -8.70 -19.90 -4.85
N ILE A 67 -7.60 -19.30 -5.26
CA ILE A 67 -6.47 -20.04 -5.84
C ILE A 67 -5.84 -20.96 -4.80
N SER A 68 -5.67 -20.49 -3.57
CA SER A 68 -5.07 -21.25 -2.47
C SER A 68 -5.89 -22.49 -2.09
N ASP A 69 -7.24 -22.37 -2.11
CA ASP A 69 -8.15 -23.45 -1.74
C ASP A 69 -8.33 -24.47 -2.88
N ASN A 70 -8.20 -24.06 -4.16
CA ASN A 70 -8.59 -24.90 -5.31
C ASN A 70 -7.45 -25.26 -6.25
N TYR A 71 -6.30 -24.57 -6.21
CA TYR A 71 -5.18 -24.74 -7.11
C TYR A 71 -3.85 -24.78 -6.37
N HIS A 72 -2.78 -25.11 -7.08
CA HIS A 72 -1.43 -25.01 -6.54
C HIS A 72 -1.07 -23.54 -6.26
N TRP A 73 -0.44 -23.27 -5.09
CA TRP A 73 -0.08 -21.93 -4.64
C TRP A 73 0.70 -21.08 -5.67
N GLY A 74 1.47 -21.71 -6.55
CA GLY A 74 2.23 -21.02 -7.59
C GLY A 74 1.37 -20.19 -8.55
N TRP A 75 0.08 -20.54 -8.70
CA TRP A 75 -0.86 -19.80 -9.55
C TRP A 75 -1.13 -18.38 -9.06
N ILE A 76 -0.93 -18.09 -7.76
CA ILE A 76 -1.00 -16.73 -7.20
C ILE A 76 -0.01 -15.80 -7.94
N PHE A 77 1.12 -16.33 -8.40
CA PHE A 77 2.10 -15.57 -9.16
C PHE A 77 1.81 -15.59 -10.67
N PHE A 78 1.38 -16.73 -11.21
CA PHE A 78 1.16 -16.88 -12.65
C PHE A 78 0.01 -16.03 -13.17
N ILE A 79 -1.02 -15.75 -12.38
CA ILE A 79 -2.13 -14.86 -12.75
C ILE A 79 -1.65 -13.45 -13.14
N ASN A 80 -0.51 -12.99 -12.60
CA ASN A 80 0.06 -11.70 -12.93
C ASN A 80 0.82 -11.67 -14.27
N VAL A 81 1.20 -12.83 -14.81
CA VAL A 81 2.00 -12.90 -16.05
C VAL A 81 1.23 -12.37 -17.26
N PRO A 82 0.01 -12.83 -17.57
CA PRO A 82 -0.74 -12.31 -18.72
C PRO A 82 -1.05 -10.82 -18.57
N ILE A 83 -1.35 -10.36 -17.34
CA ILE A 83 -1.59 -8.94 -17.06
C ILE A 83 -0.31 -8.14 -17.31
N GLY A 84 0.84 -8.62 -16.82
CA GLY A 84 2.14 -7.97 -17.03
C GLY A 84 2.51 -7.87 -18.50
N VAL A 85 2.31 -8.94 -19.29
CA VAL A 85 2.54 -8.93 -20.73
C VAL A 85 1.64 -7.90 -21.43
N ALA A 86 0.35 -7.86 -21.09
CA ALA A 86 -0.57 -6.88 -21.65
C ALA A 86 -0.14 -5.45 -21.33
N VAL A 87 0.26 -5.17 -20.07
CA VAL A 87 0.75 -3.85 -19.64
C VAL A 87 2.00 -3.45 -20.43
N VAL A 88 2.97 -4.35 -20.58
CA VAL A 88 4.20 -4.08 -21.36
C VAL A 88 3.85 -3.72 -22.81
N LEU A 89 3.00 -4.52 -23.48
CA LEU A 89 2.60 -4.27 -24.87
C LEU A 89 1.87 -2.93 -25.01
N MET A 90 0.92 -2.64 -24.11
CA MET A 90 0.18 -1.37 -24.12
C MET A 90 1.11 -0.17 -23.87
N THR A 91 2.05 -0.30 -22.94
CA THR A 91 3.01 0.76 -22.63
C THR A 91 3.92 1.06 -23.82
N LEU A 92 4.46 0.02 -24.45
CA LEU A 92 5.29 0.14 -25.66
C LEU A 92 4.54 0.81 -26.81
N GLN A 93 3.27 0.49 -26.99
CA GLN A 93 2.44 1.11 -28.04
C GLN A 93 2.10 2.56 -27.73
N THR A 94 1.76 2.86 -26.48
CA THR A 94 1.23 4.19 -26.09
C THR A 94 2.34 5.22 -25.90
N LEU A 95 3.50 4.81 -25.37
CA LEU A 95 4.62 5.70 -25.07
C LEU A 95 5.69 5.74 -26.18
N ARG A 96 5.50 5.02 -27.27
CA ARG A 96 6.41 5.04 -28.42
C ARG A 96 6.55 6.45 -28.97
N GLY A 97 7.78 6.98 -28.95
CA GLY A 97 8.08 8.33 -29.44
C GLY A 97 7.70 9.48 -28.49
N ARG A 98 7.29 9.18 -27.25
CA ARG A 98 7.00 10.18 -26.20
C ARG A 98 8.06 10.19 -25.10
N GLU A 99 9.30 9.93 -25.47
CA GLU A 99 10.38 9.92 -24.50
C GLU A 99 10.64 11.33 -23.96
N THR A 100 10.61 11.49 -22.64
CA THR A 100 11.03 12.72 -21.97
C THR A 100 12.55 12.83 -21.99
N ARG A 101 13.10 14.07 -22.07
CA ARG A 101 14.53 14.32 -21.95
C ARG A 101 15.05 13.72 -20.64
N THR A 102 16.01 12.81 -20.76
CA THR A 102 16.70 12.22 -19.61
C THR A 102 17.74 13.21 -19.08
N GLU A 103 17.57 13.65 -17.84
CA GLU A 103 18.60 14.37 -17.12
C GLU A 103 19.41 13.39 -16.26
N ARG A 104 20.73 13.38 -16.43
CA ARG A 104 21.60 12.61 -15.54
C ARG A 104 21.78 13.39 -14.25
N ARG A 105 21.04 13.02 -13.22
CA ARG A 105 21.29 13.50 -11.85
C ARG A 105 22.20 12.50 -11.12
N ARG A 106 23.07 13.00 -10.26
CA ARG A 106 23.83 12.14 -9.34
C ARG A 106 22.84 11.50 -8.38
N ILE A 107 22.91 10.16 -8.27
CA ILE A 107 22.13 9.41 -7.29
C ILE A 107 22.94 9.42 -6.00
N ASP A 108 22.34 9.82 -4.91
CA ASP A 108 22.92 9.66 -3.58
C ASP A 108 22.91 8.18 -3.17
N ALA A 109 24.01 7.50 -3.47
CA ALA A 109 24.16 6.09 -3.17
C ALA A 109 24.26 5.81 -1.66
N VAL A 110 24.76 6.76 -0.87
CA VAL A 110 24.90 6.62 0.58
C VAL A 110 23.55 6.72 1.26
N GLY A 111 22.77 7.76 0.96
CA GLY A 111 21.41 7.91 1.47
C GLY A 111 20.53 6.72 1.07
N LEU A 112 20.63 6.26 -0.19
CA LEU A 112 19.90 5.06 -0.65
C LEU A 112 20.31 3.81 0.12
N ALA A 113 21.58 3.58 0.35
CA ALA A 113 22.04 2.42 1.13
C ALA A 113 21.56 2.48 2.58
N LEU A 114 21.66 3.65 3.23
CA LEU A 114 21.17 3.85 4.59
C LEU A 114 19.66 3.65 4.71
N LEU A 115 18.89 4.14 3.71
CA LEU A 115 17.45 3.95 3.64
C LEU A 115 17.10 2.45 3.52
N VAL A 116 17.74 1.74 2.59
CA VAL A 116 17.49 0.30 2.36
C VAL A 116 17.85 -0.52 3.60
N ILE A 117 19.02 -0.25 4.22
CA ILE A 117 19.47 -0.96 5.42
C ILE A 117 18.56 -0.62 6.60
N GLY A 118 18.26 0.66 6.84
CA GLY A 118 17.48 1.10 7.99
C GLY A 118 16.04 0.59 7.95
N ILE A 119 15.33 0.86 6.84
CA ILE A 119 13.94 0.42 6.68
C ILE A 119 13.85 -1.09 6.52
N GLY A 120 14.78 -1.73 5.78
CA GLY A 120 14.82 -3.17 5.60
C GLY A 120 15.01 -3.91 6.93
N SER A 121 15.97 -3.48 7.76
CA SER A 121 16.19 -4.06 9.09
C SER A 121 14.99 -3.85 10.01
N LEU A 122 14.38 -2.66 9.99
CA LEU A 122 13.17 -2.36 10.75
C LEU A 122 12.01 -3.26 10.33
N GLN A 123 11.80 -3.44 9.03
CA GLN A 123 10.73 -4.29 8.51
C GLN A 123 10.93 -5.75 8.93
N ILE A 124 12.13 -6.31 8.76
CA ILE A 124 12.42 -7.70 9.14
C ILE A 124 12.25 -7.88 10.66
N MET A 125 12.69 -6.90 11.46
CA MET A 125 12.53 -6.92 12.91
C MET A 125 11.06 -6.96 13.32
N LEU A 126 10.21 -6.14 12.68
CA LEU A 126 8.77 -6.11 12.97
C LEU A 126 8.07 -7.39 12.51
N ASP A 127 8.41 -7.91 11.33
CA ASP A 127 7.78 -9.12 10.78
C ASP A 127 8.12 -10.37 11.60
N ARG A 128 9.38 -10.52 12.02
CA ARG A 128 9.84 -11.71 12.75
C ARG A 128 9.79 -11.57 14.28
N GLY A 129 9.49 -10.38 14.77
CA GLY A 129 9.51 -10.07 16.20
C GLY A 129 8.66 -11.04 17.04
N LYS A 130 7.43 -11.31 16.59
CA LYS A 130 6.50 -12.22 17.29
C LYS A 130 7.00 -13.67 17.29
N GLU A 131 7.60 -14.14 16.19
CA GLU A 131 8.09 -15.52 16.05
C GLU A 131 9.34 -15.78 16.89
N LEU A 132 10.16 -14.76 17.13
CA LEU A 132 11.44 -14.83 17.82
C LEU A 132 11.38 -14.25 19.25
N ASP A 133 10.17 -14.11 19.84
CA ASP A 133 9.99 -13.56 21.19
C ASP A 133 10.64 -12.17 21.40
N TRP A 134 10.56 -11.33 20.36
CA TRP A 134 11.03 -9.94 20.39
C TRP A 134 12.49 -9.82 20.89
N PHE A 135 12.72 -8.94 21.87
CA PHE A 135 14.06 -8.64 22.40
C PHE A 135 14.71 -9.78 23.21
N SER A 136 14.07 -10.92 23.32
CA SER A 136 14.72 -12.15 23.83
C SER A 136 15.65 -12.79 22.80
N SER A 137 15.47 -12.48 21.51
CA SER A 137 16.30 -12.97 20.41
C SER A 137 17.44 -12.01 20.10
N GLN A 138 18.66 -12.55 19.99
CA GLN A 138 19.83 -11.78 19.56
C GLN A 138 19.67 -11.23 18.13
N GLU A 139 18.99 -11.96 17.24
CA GLU A 139 18.71 -11.52 15.87
C GLU A 139 17.89 -10.23 15.88
N ILE A 140 16.81 -10.17 16.67
CA ILE A 140 15.93 -9.00 16.77
C ILE A 140 16.68 -7.82 17.38
N ILE A 141 17.53 -8.04 18.39
CA ILE A 141 18.37 -6.98 18.99
C ILE A 141 19.32 -6.39 17.93
N ILE A 142 20.01 -7.24 17.16
CA ILE A 142 20.94 -6.78 16.11
C ILE A 142 20.15 -5.98 15.04
N LEU A 143 19.03 -6.50 14.55
CA LEU A 143 18.20 -5.81 13.56
C LEU A 143 17.71 -4.45 14.07
N THR A 144 17.31 -4.37 15.35
CA THR A 144 16.90 -3.13 15.98
C THR A 144 18.03 -2.11 16.03
N VAL A 145 19.22 -2.53 16.48
CA VAL A 145 20.40 -1.65 16.54
C VAL A 145 20.79 -1.18 15.14
N VAL A 146 20.83 -2.07 14.16
CA VAL A 146 21.15 -1.70 12.76
C VAL A 146 20.11 -0.73 12.21
N ALA A 147 18.81 -0.98 12.44
CA ALA A 147 17.73 -0.08 11.98
C ALA A 147 17.87 1.31 12.60
N VAL A 148 18.03 1.39 13.93
CA VAL A 148 18.15 2.68 14.64
C VAL A 148 19.39 3.44 14.18
N VAL A 149 20.54 2.79 14.12
CA VAL A 149 21.79 3.42 13.70
C VAL A 149 21.68 3.90 12.25
N ALA A 150 21.22 3.06 11.34
CA ALA A 150 21.11 3.42 9.92
C ALA A 150 20.10 4.56 9.71
N ILE A 151 18.96 4.57 10.40
CA ILE A 151 17.97 5.66 10.31
C ILE A 151 18.52 6.96 10.91
N CYS A 152 19.22 6.91 12.05
CA CYS A 152 19.86 8.09 12.60
C CYS A 152 20.92 8.68 11.65
N PHE A 153 21.77 7.83 11.08
CA PHE A 153 22.73 8.28 10.08
C PHE A 153 22.06 8.81 8.82
N LEU A 154 20.98 8.17 8.35
CA LEU A 154 20.20 8.67 7.22
C LEU A 154 19.68 10.09 7.49
N ILE A 155 19.07 10.34 8.65
CA ILE A 155 18.54 11.67 9.00
C ILE A 155 19.67 12.72 8.98
N VAL A 156 20.83 12.40 9.57
CA VAL A 156 21.98 13.32 9.57
C VAL A 156 22.49 13.55 8.14
N TRP A 157 22.58 12.48 7.34
CA TRP A 157 23.04 12.54 5.96
C TRP A 157 22.12 13.41 5.10
N GLU A 158 20.83 13.15 5.12
CA GLU A 158 19.82 13.89 4.34
C GLU A 158 19.70 15.38 4.75
N LEU A 159 20.10 15.72 5.98
CA LEU A 159 20.15 17.13 6.43
C LEU A 159 21.45 17.84 6.01
N THR A 160 22.48 17.11 5.62
CA THR A 160 23.82 17.66 5.31
C THR A 160 24.21 17.55 3.84
N ASP A 161 23.57 16.66 3.07
CA ASP A 161 23.84 16.51 1.64
C ASP A 161 23.13 17.60 0.81
N ASP A 162 23.82 18.08 -0.23
CA ASP A 162 23.29 19.07 -1.18
C ASP A 162 22.21 18.49 -2.13
N ASN A 163 22.19 17.17 -2.32
CA ASN A 163 21.24 16.47 -3.21
C ASN A 163 20.58 15.28 -2.52
N PRO A 164 19.85 15.50 -1.41
CA PRO A 164 19.26 14.45 -0.62
C PRO A 164 18.21 13.65 -1.42
N ILE A 165 18.07 12.34 -1.14
CA ILE A 165 17.00 11.51 -1.70
C ILE A 165 15.67 11.91 -1.09
N VAL A 166 15.67 12.17 0.23
CA VAL A 166 14.49 12.59 0.98
C VAL A 166 14.71 14.01 1.49
N ASP A 167 14.08 14.99 0.85
CA ASP A 167 14.17 16.37 1.31
C ASP A 167 13.40 16.57 2.64
N LEU A 168 14.12 16.43 3.75
CA LEU A 168 13.58 16.60 5.09
C LEU A 168 13.15 18.04 5.39
N SER A 169 13.58 19.02 4.57
CA SER A 169 13.16 20.41 4.73
C SER A 169 11.67 20.62 4.51
N LEU A 170 11.02 19.73 3.76
CA LEU A 170 9.56 19.73 3.54
C LEU A 170 8.79 19.61 4.85
N PHE A 171 9.33 18.91 5.85
CA PHE A 171 8.72 18.79 7.17
C PHE A 171 8.69 20.08 7.99
N LYS A 172 9.41 21.14 7.57
CA LYS A 172 9.26 22.48 8.13
C LYS A 172 7.89 23.08 7.80
N SER A 173 7.24 22.63 6.74
CA SER A 173 5.88 23.03 6.39
C SER A 173 4.86 22.27 7.25
N ARG A 174 4.10 23.01 8.06
CA ARG A 174 3.06 22.43 8.92
C ARG A 174 2.04 21.60 8.12
N ASN A 175 1.64 22.08 6.95
CA ASN A 175 0.65 21.37 6.13
C ASN A 175 1.20 20.05 5.61
N PHE A 176 2.46 20.03 5.18
CA PHE A 176 3.13 18.81 4.72
C PHE A 176 3.24 17.78 5.85
N THR A 177 3.74 18.20 7.02
CA THR A 177 3.90 17.32 8.18
C THR A 177 2.57 16.71 8.63
N ILE A 178 1.51 17.52 8.76
CA ILE A 178 0.18 17.03 9.11
C ILE A 178 -0.36 16.08 8.02
N GLY A 179 -0.13 16.41 6.74
CA GLY A 179 -0.50 15.54 5.62
C GLY A 179 0.18 14.17 5.71
N CYS A 180 1.49 14.13 5.94
CA CYS A 180 2.25 12.90 6.11
C CYS A 180 1.76 12.07 7.30
N LEU A 181 1.48 12.70 8.44
CA LEU A 181 0.93 12.00 9.61
C LEU A 181 -0.45 11.40 9.33
N CYS A 182 -1.34 12.18 8.70
CA CYS A 182 -2.66 11.68 8.30
C CYS A 182 -2.55 10.50 7.34
N ILE A 183 -1.66 10.60 6.33
CA ILE A 183 -1.42 9.50 5.37
C ILE A 183 -0.93 8.26 6.09
N SER A 184 0.09 8.38 6.93
CA SER A 184 0.68 7.25 7.65
C SER A 184 -0.36 6.55 8.53
N LEU A 185 -1.16 7.31 9.28
CA LEU A 185 -2.23 6.76 10.12
C LEU A 185 -3.30 6.04 9.29
N ALA A 186 -3.75 6.65 8.19
CA ALA A 186 -4.79 6.03 7.37
C ALA A 186 -4.29 4.77 6.64
N TYR A 187 -3.04 4.77 6.16
CA TYR A 187 -2.42 3.54 5.60
C TYR A 187 -2.28 2.46 6.66
N MET A 188 -1.87 2.81 7.89
CA MET A 188 -1.79 1.87 9.01
C MET A 188 -3.17 1.23 9.29
N LEU A 189 -4.23 2.03 9.37
CA LEU A 189 -5.60 1.54 9.59
C LEU A 189 -6.10 0.68 8.41
N TYR A 190 -5.81 1.09 7.18
CA TYR A 190 -6.25 0.39 5.97
C TYR A 190 -5.53 -0.96 5.79
N PHE A 191 -4.20 -0.94 5.74
CA PHE A 191 -3.42 -2.16 5.53
C PHE A 191 -3.46 -3.10 6.73
N GLY A 192 -3.48 -2.55 7.95
CA GLY A 192 -3.70 -3.35 9.16
C GLY A 192 -5.00 -4.15 9.07
N ALA A 193 -6.10 -3.53 8.65
CA ALA A 193 -7.37 -4.22 8.47
C ALA A 193 -7.33 -5.27 7.35
N ILE A 194 -6.68 -4.96 6.21
CA ILE A 194 -6.57 -5.90 5.08
C ILE A 194 -5.78 -7.16 5.44
N VAL A 195 -4.75 -7.03 6.27
CA VAL A 195 -3.89 -8.15 6.66
C VAL A 195 -4.49 -8.92 7.83
N LEU A 196 -4.89 -8.20 8.90
CA LEU A 196 -5.30 -8.84 10.15
C LEU A 196 -6.67 -9.50 10.08
N LEU A 197 -7.61 -8.95 9.29
CA LEU A 197 -8.96 -9.51 9.26
C LEU A 197 -9.02 -10.89 8.62
N PRO A 198 -8.47 -11.13 7.40
CA PRO A 198 -8.44 -12.47 6.83
C PRO A 198 -7.70 -13.49 7.69
N GLN A 199 -6.60 -13.06 8.34
CA GLN A 199 -5.84 -13.91 9.25
C GLN A 199 -6.68 -14.29 10.47
N LEU A 200 -7.34 -13.32 11.10
CA LEU A 200 -8.27 -13.57 12.22
C LEU A 200 -9.37 -14.54 11.83
N LEU A 201 -10.00 -14.33 10.66
CA LEU A 201 -11.09 -15.19 10.18
C LEU A 201 -10.62 -16.62 9.94
N GLN A 202 -9.41 -16.82 9.44
CA GLN A 202 -8.87 -18.16 9.19
C GLN A 202 -8.37 -18.83 10.47
N GLU A 203 -7.58 -18.14 11.30
CA GLU A 203 -6.92 -18.73 12.47
C GLU A 203 -7.87 -18.91 13.65
N VAL A 204 -8.81 -17.99 13.88
CA VAL A 204 -9.69 -17.99 15.06
C VAL A 204 -11.08 -18.52 14.73
N TYR A 205 -11.64 -18.14 13.58
CA TYR A 205 -13.03 -18.50 13.21
C TYR A 205 -13.10 -19.69 12.26
N GLY A 206 -11.95 -20.23 11.80
CA GLY A 206 -11.90 -21.43 10.96
C GLY A 206 -12.46 -21.25 9.54
N TYR A 207 -12.51 -20.01 9.04
CA TYR A 207 -12.92 -19.74 7.67
C TYR A 207 -11.88 -20.27 6.68
N THR A 208 -12.33 -20.75 5.52
CA THR A 208 -11.41 -21.03 4.41
C THR A 208 -10.83 -19.72 3.88
N ALA A 209 -9.71 -19.79 3.16
CA ALA A 209 -9.08 -18.61 2.58
C ALA A 209 -10.03 -17.87 1.62
N THR A 210 -10.86 -18.61 0.87
CA THR A 210 -11.89 -18.05 -0.02
C THR A 210 -12.94 -17.24 0.77
N TRP A 211 -13.50 -17.81 1.84
CA TRP A 211 -14.50 -17.13 2.64
C TRP A 211 -13.95 -15.92 3.38
N ALA A 212 -12.73 -16.00 3.89
CA ALA A 212 -12.05 -14.86 4.51
C ALA A 212 -11.80 -13.73 3.51
N GLY A 213 -11.43 -14.06 2.28
CA GLY A 213 -11.30 -13.11 1.17
C GLY A 213 -12.62 -12.43 0.81
N LEU A 214 -13.70 -13.22 0.69
CA LEU A 214 -15.05 -12.71 0.41
C LEU A 214 -15.58 -11.80 1.52
N ALA A 215 -15.33 -12.13 2.78
CA ALA A 215 -15.73 -11.29 3.93
C ALA A 215 -14.98 -9.95 3.96
N SER A 216 -13.76 -9.91 3.44
CA SER A 216 -12.94 -8.69 3.34
C SER A 216 -13.30 -7.81 2.12
N ALA A 217 -13.91 -8.40 1.09
CA ALA A 217 -14.19 -7.74 -0.19
C ALA A 217 -15.08 -6.49 -0.14
N PRO A 218 -16.10 -6.38 0.73
CA PRO A 218 -17.03 -5.24 0.74
C PRO A 218 -16.36 -3.89 0.95
N VAL A 219 -15.14 -3.85 1.51
CA VAL A 219 -14.37 -2.60 1.67
C VAL A 219 -14.10 -1.88 0.34
N GLY A 220 -14.10 -2.62 -0.78
CA GLY A 220 -13.84 -2.09 -2.11
C GLY A 220 -15.03 -1.53 -2.84
N ILE A 221 -16.23 -1.89 -2.47
CA ILE A 221 -17.43 -1.52 -3.22
C ILE A 221 -17.62 0.00 -3.23
N ILE A 222 -17.55 0.60 -2.06
CA ILE A 222 -17.76 2.05 -1.91
C ILE A 222 -16.67 2.89 -2.62
N PRO A 223 -15.37 2.60 -2.48
CA PRO A 223 -14.33 3.33 -3.20
C PRO A 223 -14.47 3.28 -4.72
N VAL A 224 -14.86 2.14 -5.29
CA VAL A 224 -15.08 2.00 -6.74
C VAL A 224 -16.16 2.97 -7.24
N ILE A 225 -17.24 3.13 -6.47
CA ILE A 225 -18.35 3.99 -6.84
C ILE A 225 -18.06 5.45 -6.49
N LEU A 226 -17.53 5.71 -5.29
CA LEU A 226 -17.45 7.06 -4.73
C LEU A 226 -16.20 7.82 -5.19
N SER A 227 -15.06 7.17 -5.45
CA SER A 227 -13.82 7.84 -5.85
C SER A 227 -13.97 8.65 -7.15
N PRO A 228 -14.58 8.13 -8.23
CA PRO A 228 -14.83 8.92 -9.45
C PRO A 228 -15.74 10.12 -9.20
N ILE A 229 -16.73 9.98 -8.32
CA ILE A 229 -17.67 11.05 -7.96
C ILE A 229 -16.92 12.15 -7.21
N ILE A 230 -16.16 11.80 -6.18
CA ILE A 230 -15.32 12.74 -5.42
C ILE A 230 -14.34 13.43 -6.38
N GLY A 231 -13.69 12.68 -7.29
CA GLY A 231 -12.77 13.22 -8.28
C GLY A 231 -13.38 14.28 -9.18
N ARG A 232 -14.61 14.04 -9.63
CA ARG A 232 -15.35 15.00 -10.48
C ARG A 232 -15.69 16.30 -9.75
N PHE A 233 -16.00 16.19 -8.46
CA PHE A 233 -16.41 17.34 -7.63
C PHE A 233 -15.27 17.87 -6.73
N ALA A 234 -14.06 17.38 -6.89
CA ALA A 234 -12.91 17.72 -6.04
C ALA A 234 -12.67 19.22 -5.88
N HIS A 235 -12.88 20.00 -6.96
CA HIS A 235 -12.74 21.46 -6.96
C HIS A 235 -13.80 22.22 -6.13
N LYS A 236 -14.89 21.54 -5.76
CA LYS A 236 -15.99 22.11 -4.94
C LYS A 236 -15.98 21.60 -3.51
N LEU A 237 -15.20 20.56 -3.23
CA LEU A 237 -15.18 19.87 -1.94
C LEU A 237 -14.04 20.41 -1.08
N ASP A 238 -14.33 20.61 0.21
CA ASP A 238 -13.31 20.90 1.20
C ASP A 238 -12.59 19.60 1.60
N MET A 239 -11.35 19.46 1.16
CA MET A 239 -10.53 18.26 1.41
C MET A 239 -10.33 17.97 2.89
N ARG A 240 -10.29 19.01 3.74
CA ARG A 240 -10.15 18.85 5.20
C ARG A 240 -11.36 18.13 5.78
N ARG A 241 -12.56 18.52 5.35
CA ARG A 241 -13.81 17.88 5.80
C ARG A 241 -13.90 16.43 5.34
N LEU A 242 -13.45 16.13 4.12
CA LEU A 242 -13.40 14.75 3.61
C LEU A 242 -12.46 13.87 4.43
N VAL A 243 -11.25 14.35 4.73
CA VAL A 243 -10.29 13.62 5.55
C VAL A 243 -10.83 13.42 6.98
N THR A 244 -11.42 14.45 7.58
CA THR A 244 -12.06 14.35 8.90
C THR A 244 -13.18 13.31 8.90
N PHE A 245 -14.06 13.34 7.89
CA PHE A 245 -15.12 12.35 7.72
C PHE A 245 -14.54 10.92 7.58
N SER A 246 -13.48 10.75 6.81
CA SER A 246 -12.79 9.46 6.67
C SER A 246 -12.34 8.90 8.02
N PHE A 247 -11.66 9.69 8.85
CA PHE A 247 -11.21 9.22 10.17
C PHE A 247 -12.39 8.92 11.12
N ILE A 248 -13.48 9.69 11.06
CA ILE A 248 -14.70 9.37 11.82
C ILE A 248 -15.26 8.03 11.37
N MET A 249 -15.32 7.75 10.05
CA MET A 249 -15.79 6.47 9.54
C MET A 249 -14.87 5.30 9.91
N TYR A 250 -13.54 5.50 9.95
CA TYR A 250 -12.62 4.51 10.50
C TYR A 250 -12.92 4.23 11.97
N ALA A 251 -13.09 5.27 12.79
CA ALA A 251 -13.41 5.11 14.20
C ALA A 251 -14.73 4.35 14.40
N VAL A 252 -15.78 4.70 13.67
CA VAL A 252 -17.07 3.98 13.69
C VAL A 252 -16.90 2.52 13.30
N CYS A 253 -16.16 2.24 12.24
CA CYS A 253 -15.93 0.88 11.78
C CYS A 253 -15.19 0.03 12.83
N PHE A 254 -14.08 0.53 13.38
CA PHE A 254 -13.29 -0.21 14.37
C PHE A 254 -14.05 -0.37 15.70
N TYR A 255 -14.81 0.64 16.10
CA TYR A 255 -15.68 0.54 17.26
C TYR A 255 -16.77 -0.54 17.06
N TRP A 256 -17.41 -0.55 15.88
CA TRP A 256 -18.37 -1.60 15.56
C TRP A 256 -17.75 -2.99 15.63
N ARG A 257 -16.57 -3.20 15.03
CA ARG A 257 -15.85 -4.47 15.10
C ARG A 257 -15.58 -4.91 16.54
N ALA A 258 -15.19 -3.98 17.40
CA ALA A 258 -14.90 -4.27 18.80
C ALA A 258 -16.11 -4.83 19.55
N TYR A 259 -17.34 -4.52 19.11
CA TYR A 259 -18.57 -5.01 19.72
C TYR A 259 -19.18 -6.23 19.01
N THR A 260 -18.89 -6.44 17.73
CA THR A 260 -19.54 -7.51 16.94
C THR A 260 -18.65 -8.73 16.73
N PHE A 261 -17.36 -8.62 16.98
CA PHE A 261 -16.42 -9.72 16.80
C PHE A 261 -16.44 -10.62 18.04
N GLU A 262 -17.38 -11.56 18.08
CA GLU A 262 -17.55 -12.56 19.12
C GLU A 262 -17.33 -13.97 18.57
N PRO A 263 -16.96 -14.96 19.41
CA PRO A 263 -16.87 -16.35 18.98
C PRO A 263 -18.19 -16.83 18.35
N GLY A 264 -18.13 -17.35 17.11
CA GLY A 264 -19.31 -17.82 16.38
C GLY A 264 -20.04 -16.74 15.56
N MET A 265 -19.43 -15.55 15.35
CA MET A 265 -20.03 -14.52 14.50
C MET A 265 -20.31 -15.05 13.10
N ASP A 266 -21.41 -14.59 12.51
CA ASP A 266 -21.77 -14.91 11.14
C ASP A 266 -20.99 -14.08 10.10
N PHE A 267 -21.10 -14.48 8.83
CA PHE A 267 -20.49 -13.77 7.72
C PHE A 267 -20.89 -12.29 7.67
N GLY A 268 -22.15 -11.97 7.96
CA GLY A 268 -22.64 -10.60 7.95
C GLY A 268 -21.95 -9.71 8.99
N ALA A 269 -21.72 -10.23 10.19
CA ALA A 269 -21.03 -9.50 11.25
C ALA A 269 -19.60 -9.08 10.87
N SER A 270 -18.91 -9.89 10.06
CA SER A 270 -17.58 -9.53 9.53
C SER A 270 -17.64 -8.62 8.30
N ALA A 271 -18.62 -8.80 7.40
CA ALA A 271 -18.71 -8.12 6.12
C ALA A 271 -19.27 -6.68 6.22
N TRP A 272 -20.26 -6.41 7.07
CA TRP A 272 -20.86 -5.09 7.21
C TRP A 272 -19.90 -4.00 7.68
N PRO A 273 -19.04 -4.19 8.68
CA PRO A 273 -18.03 -3.21 9.05
C PRO A 273 -17.06 -2.89 7.92
N GLN A 274 -16.75 -3.86 7.04
CA GLN A 274 -15.92 -3.64 5.86
C GLN A 274 -16.56 -2.68 4.86
N PHE A 275 -17.87 -2.80 4.67
CA PHE A 275 -18.62 -1.90 3.80
C PHE A 275 -18.55 -0.45 4.32
N ILE A 276 -18.68 -0.25 5.63
CA ILE A 276 -18.52 1.08 6.26
C ILE A 276 -17.09 1.59 6.14
N GLN A 277 -16.09 0.72 6.32
CA GLN A 277 -14.69 1.09 6.09
C GLN A 277 -14.47 1.58 4.66
N GLY A 278 -15.21 1.08 3.69
CA GLY A 278 -15.17 1.54 2.30
C GLY A 278 -15.43 3.03 2.13
N PHE A 279 -16.32 3.63 2.93
CA PHE A 279 -16.52 5.09 2.94
C PHE A 279 -15.27 5.83 3.41
N ALA A 280 -14.63 5.34 4.48
CA ALA A 280 -13.40 5.92 4.98
C ALA A 280 -12.30 5.89 3.91
N VAL A 281 -12.11 4.75 3.26
CA VAL A 281 -11.11 4.55 2.19
C VAL A 281 -11.35 5.49 1.02
N ALA A 282 -12.59 5.57 0.52
CA ALA A 282 -12.94 6.42 -0.61
C ALA A 282 -12.68 7.91 -0.34
N CYS A 283 -13.05 8.38 0.85
CA CYS A 283 -12.89 9.78 1.25
C CYS A 283 -11.46 10.16 1.60
N PHE A 284 -10.58 9.18 1.89
CA PHE A 284 -9.20 9.44 2.26
C PHE A 284 -8.25 9.45 1.07
N PHE A 285 -8.24 8.40 0.26
CA PHE A 285 -7.24 8.22 -0.79
C PHE A 285 -7.24 9.32 -1.84
N MET A 286 -8.42 9.86 -2.14
CA MET A 286 -8.56 10.85 -3.18
C MET A 286 -8.04 12.25 -2.76
N PRO A 287 -8.41 12.82 -1.59
CA PRO A 287 -7.87 14.12 -1.14
C PRO A 287 -6.36 14.13 -0.99
N VAL A 288 -5.81 13.02 -0.52
CA VAL A 288 -4.37 12.89 -0.29
C VAL A 288 -3.59 12.92 -1.60
N SER A 289 -4.06 12.22 -2.61
CA SER A 289 -3.44 12.27 -3.95
C SER A 289 -3.51 13.67 -4.58
N TYR A 290 -4.43 14.52 -4.12
CA TYR A 290 -4.65 15.87 -4.64
C TYR A 290 -3.80 16.94 -3.95
N THR A 291 -3.47 16.76 -2.67
CA THR A 291 -2.73 17.76 -1.87
C THR A 291 -1.21 17.70 -2.06
N HIS A 292 -0.69 16.65 -2.69
CA HIS A 292 0.72 16.50 -3.01
C HIS A 292 1.12 17.07 -4.38
N LEU A 293 0.21 17.77 -5.06
CA LEU A 293 0.42 18.46 -6.34
C LEU A 293 0.26 19.95 -6.18
#